data_b9fc3f9e5bbbf5d6eaa7c2551006441b
#
_entry.id   b9fc3f9e5bbbf5d6eaa7c2551006441b
#
_cell.length_a   1.000
_cell.length_b   1.000
_cell.length_c   1.000
_cell.angle_alpha   90.00
_cell.angle_beta   90.00
_cell.angle_gamma   90.00
#
_symmetry.space_group_name_H-M   'P 1'
#
loop_
_entity.id
_entity.type
_entity.pdbx_description
1 polymer ?
#
loop_
_entity_poly.entity_id
_entity_poly.type
_entity_poly.pdbx_seq_one_letter_code
_entity_poly.pdbx_strand_id
1 'polypeptide(L)'
;MKELFGLLKQGSRASITAAIVNFIIAIAKFFAYLLTANVAMFAEMMHSLGDSINQFFVFIGSSLSKKAPTKRFPFGFGRLVNLVCLFAIVVVGILSYETVREGILHVIEPLPGDTEVTHLVINLTVLAVAVILEVFVLYKAGKELLGQAGQPMEGIRPLTLAYRHMDRAKPATKLVFLEDTVAVIGGLLAMIAILIGFFTPIAIGEGIASILIGLMMFYIVYKIFMENAAGVLGEHDPHMEGQISSIILNHPEITDIRNLIIMKEGDDLHIEAVAELNKDLTIERSSQIRGEIEEILYKQSHVSDVNLEFTVDDGHRAWPKTQNEIDKPKR
;
A
#
# COMPACT_ATOMS: atom_id res chain seq x y z
N MET A 1 18.83 22.41 -5.07
CA MET A 1 17.56 22.61 -5.78
C MET A 1 17.47 21.83 -7.10
N LYS A 2 18.45 21.93 -8.02
CA LYS A 2 18.39 21.17 -9.31
C LYS A 2 18.35 19.65 -9.13
N GLU A 3 19.09 19.10 -8.17
CA GLU A 3 19.09 17.67 -7.85
C GLU A 3 17.71 17.20 -7.35
N LEU A 4 17.09 17.94 -6.43
CA LEU A 4 15.76 17.64 -5.91
C LEU A 4 14.69 17.65 -7.01
N PHE A 5 14.71 18.65 -7.90
CA PHE A 5 13.83 18.67 -9.07
C PHE A 5 14.04 17.49 -10.02
N GLY A 6 15.29 17.03 -10.15
CA GLY A 6 15.61 15.83 -10.92
C GLY A 6 15.00 14.56 -10.31
N LEU A 7 15.07 14.42 -8.99
CA LEU A 7 14.46 13.29 -8.26
C LEU A 7 12.95 13.32 -8.31
N LEU A 8 12.30 14.48 -8.11
CA LEU A 8 10.85 14.62 -8.21
C LEU A 8 10.27 14.19 -9.57
N LYS A 9 11.04 14.35 -10.66
CA LYS A 9 10.64 13.84 -11.98
C LYS A 9 10.64 12.30 -12.08
N GLN A 10 11.35 11.62 -11.19
CA GLN A 10 11.46 10.16 -11.16
C GLN A 10 10.48 9.52 -10.18
N GLY A 11 9.75 10.32 -9.40
CA GLY A 11 8.72 9.84 -8.48
C GLY A 11 7.53 9.19 -9.18
N SER A 12 6.73 8.50 -8.41
CA SER A 12 5.52 7.81 -8.89
C SER A 12 4.51 8.78 -9.51
N ARG A 13 4.36 8.73 -10.84
CA ARG A 13 3.35 9.53 -11.55
C ARG A 13 1.93 9.14 -11.16
N ALA A 14 1.71 7.89 -10.83
CA ALA A 14 0.41 7.41 -10.36
C ALA A 14 0.04 8.08 -9.04
N SER A 15 0.96 8.09 -8.07
CA SER A 15 0.72 8.68 -6.75
C SER A 15 0.49 10.19 -6.81
N ILE A 16 1.28 10.95 -7.59
CA ILE A 16 1.04 12.40 -7.70
C ILE A 16 -0.30 12.71 -8.41
N THR A 17 -0.68 11.89 -9.39
CA THR A 17 -1.99 12.07 -10.06
C THR A 17 -3.12 11.76 -9.09
N ALA A 18 -3.04 10.68 -8.33
CA ALA A 18 -4.02 10.33 -7.30
C ALA A 18 -4.11 11.43 -6.21
N ALA A 19 -2.96 11.93 -5.73
CA ALA A 19 -2.92 13.03 -4.77
C ALA A 19 -3.67 14.28 -5.27
N ILE A 20 -3.44 14.68 -6.52
CA ILE A 20 -4.10 15.87 -7.10
C ILE A 20 -5.61 15.61 -7.26
N VAL A 21 -6.03 14.45 -7.74
CA VAL A 21 -7.45 14.11 -7.91
C VAL A 21 -8.16 14.11 -6.56
N ASN A 22 -7.62 13.41 -5.55
CA ASN A 22 -8.19 13.38 -4.20
C ASN A 22 -8.20 14.76 -3.54
N PHE A 23 -7.20 15.60 -3.81
CA PHE A 23 -7.19 16.98 -3.33
C PHE A 23 -8.31 17.82 -3.94
N ILE A 24 -8.56 17.68 -5.24
CA ILE A 24 -9.68 18.38 -5.91
C ILE A 24 -11.03 17.91 -5.35
N ILE A 25 -11.19 16.60 -5.11
CA ILE A 25 -12.39 16.03 -4.48
C ILE A 25 -12.55 16.58 -3.05
N ALA A 26 -11.46 16.61 -2.26
CA ALA A 26 -11.47 17.19 -0.91
C ALA A 26 -11.87 18.65 -0.91
N ILE A 27 -11.39 19.46 -1.87
CA ILE A 27 -11.79 20.86 -2.03
C ILE A 27 -13.29 20.97 -2.36
N ALA A 28 -13.81 20.15 -3.26
CA ALA A 28 -15.24 20.16 -3.58
C ALA A 28 -16.10 19.80 -2.35
N LYS A 29 -15.72 18.75 -1.60
CA LYS A 29 -16.35 18.37 -0.34
C LYS A 29 -16.22 19.47 0.73
N PHE A 30 -15.09 20.17 0.80
CA PHE A 30 -14.87 21.30 1.70
C PHE A 30 -15.85 22.45 1.44
N PHE A 31 -16.02 22.85 0.19
CA PHE A 31 -16.99 23.90 -0.14
C PHE A 31 -18.43 23.46 0.13
N ALA A 32 -18.78 22.19 -0.13
CA ALA A 32 -20.08 21.64 0.23
C ALA A 32 -20.28 21.70 1.76
N TYR A 33 -19.28 21.29 2.55
CA TYR A 33 -19.32 21.40 4.01
C TYR A 33 -19.48 22.84 4.49
N LEU A 34 -18.74 23.81 3.93
CA LEU A 34 -18.86 25.22 4.31
C LEU A 34 -20.26 25.80 4.04
N LEU A 35 -20.94 25.32 2.99
CA LEU A 35 -22.28 25.79 2.64
C LEU A 35 -23.36 25.14 3.48
N THR A 36 -23.17 23.89 3.89
CA THR A 36 -24.24 23.06 4.50
C THR A 36 -23.99 22.75 5.96
N ALA A 37 -22.77 22.96 6.48
CA ALA A 37 -22.33 22.57 7.82
C ALA A 37 -22.59 21.09 8.17
N ASN A 38 -22.71 20.22 7.17
CA ASN A 38 -23.06 18.81 7.33
C ASN A 38 -21.89 17.98 7.84
N VAL A 39 -22.04 17.29 8.97
CA VAL A 39 -20.97 16.54 9.65
C VAL A 39 -20.54 15.30 8.87
N ALA A 40 -21.44 14.63 8.16
CA ALA A 40 -21.08 13.50 7.31
C ALA A 40 -20.27 13.98 6.09
N MET A 41 -20.56 15.17 5.54
CA MET A 41 -19.76 15.80 4.49
C MET A 41 -18.37 16.19 5.02
N PHE A 42 -18.26 16.68 6.26
CA PHE A 42 -16.98 16.94 6.92
C PHE A 42 -16.13 15.67 7.02
N ALA A 43 -16.73 14.56 7.44
CA ALA A 43 -16.03 13.27 7.52
C ALA A 43 -15.47 12.84 6.16
N GLU A 44 -16.27 12.95 5.12
CA GLU A 44 -15.88 12.61 3.76
C GLU A 44 -14.80 13.54 3.18
N MET A 45 -14.85 14.82 3.53
CA MET A 45 -13.79 15.78 3.21
C MET A 45 -12.47 15.37 3.87
N MET A 46 -12.49 15.03 5.17
CA MET A 46 -11.30 14.59 5.93
C MET A 46 -10.72 13.31 5.36
N HIS A 47 -11.56 12.37 4.94
CA HIS A 47 -11.14 11.14 4.27
C HIS A 47 -10.39 11.45 2.96
N SER A 48 -11.01 12.19 2.03
CA SER A 48 -10.38 12.54 0.76
C SER A 48 -9.10 13.37 0.93
N LEU A 49 -9.04 14.23 1.96
CA LEU A 49 -7.82 14.97 2.31
C LEU A 49 -6.74 14.02 2.83
N GLY A 50 -7.09 13.05 3.66
CA GLY A 50 -6.18 12.02 4.15
C GLY A 50 -5.55 11.21 3.02
N ASP A 51 -6.36 10.77 2.06
CA ASP A 51 -5.89 10.04 0.88
C ASP A 51 -4.96 10.89 0.02
N SER A 52 -5.32 12.17 -0.18
CA SER A 52 -4.46 13.11 -0.93
C SER A 52 -3.10 13.26 -0.25
N ILE A 53 -3.07 13.44 1.07
CA ILE A 53 -1.84 13.57 1.85
C ILE A 53 -1.02 12.28 1.78
N ASN A 54 -1.65 11.11 1.98
CA ASN A 54 -0.98 9.83 1.89
C ASN A 54 -0.31 9.65 0.51
N GLN A 55 -1.04 9.84 -0.58
CA GLN A 55 -0.52 9.72 -1.94
C GLN A 55 0.59 10.74 -2.26
N PHE A 56 0.50 11.95 -1.72
CA PHE A 56 1.54 12.97 -1.87
C PHE A 56 2.85 12.56 -1.18
N PHE A 57 2.76 12.00 0.03
CA PHE A 57 3.93 11.49 0.74
C PHE A 57 4.52 10.26 0.06
N VAL A 58 3.69 9.36 -0.51
CA VAL A 58 4.16 8.25 -1.36
C VAL A 58 4.94 8.78 -2.56
N PHE A 59 4.45 9.84 -3.22
CA PHE A 59 5.17 10.49 -4.32
C PHE A 59 6.52 11.07 -3.87
N ILE A 60 6.57 11.79 -2.76
CA ILE A 60 7.82 12.33 -2.20
C ILE A 60 8.78 11.19 -1.84
N GLY A 61 8.29 10.18 -1.12
CA GLY A 61 9.08 9.03 -0.70
C GLY A 61 9.68 8.27 -1.88
N SER A 62 8.85 7.96 -2.89
CA SER A 62 9.29 7.29 -4.12
C SER A 62 10.29 8.12 -4.94
N SER A 63 10.19 9.45 -4.86
CA SER A 63 11.16 10.35 -5.50
C SER A 63 12.51 10.33 -4.78
N LEU A 64 12.49 10.41 -3.46
CA LEU A 64 13.71 10.45 -2.64
C LEU A 64 14.41 9.08 -2.57
N SER A 65 13.67 7.98 -2.69
CA SER A 65 14.24 6.62 -2.70
C SER A 65 15.15 6.37 -3.92
N LYS A 66 14.96 7.11 -5.03
CA LYS A 66 15.82 7.01 -6.23
C LYS A 66 17.18 7.71 -6.09
N LYS A 67 17.47 8.27 -4.93
CA LYS A 67 18.77 8.88 -4.67
C LYS A 67 19.85 7.80 -4.63
N ALA A 68 20.98 8.06 -5.34
CA ALA A 68 22.10 7.14 -5.40
C ALA A 68 22.70 6.85 -4.00
N PRO A 69 23.23 5.65 -3.78
CA PRO A 69 23.95 5.29 -2.56
C PRO A 69 25.08 6.27 -2.24
N THR A 70 25.36 6.44 -0.96
CA THR A 70 26.43 7.30 -0.46
C THR A 70 27.33 6.53 0.51
N LYS A 71 28.51 7.06 0.83
CA LYS A 71 29.38 6.46 1.86
C LYS A 71 28.70 6.31 3.23
N ARG A 72 27.74 7.18 3.56
CA ARG A 72 26.96 7.12 4.81
C ARG A 72 25.79 6.14 4.72
N PHE A 73 25.21 5.97 3.53
CA PHE A 73 24.09 5.08 3.25
C PHE A 73 24.47 4.18 2.06
N PRO A 74 25.29 3.14 2.31
CA PRO A 74 25.86 2.32 1.23
C PRO A 74 24.80 1.48 0.48
N PHE A 75 23.71 1.09 1.15
CA PHE A 75 22.59 0.38 0.53
C PHE A 75 21.60 1.31 -0.20
N GLY A 76 21.82 2.64 -0.16
CA GLY A 76 20.94 3.60 -0.83
C GLY A 76 19.84 4.16 0.07
N PHE A 77 18.75 4.57 -0.56
CA PHE A 77 17.65 5.27 0.09
C PHE A 77 16.28 4.58 -0.17
N GLY A 78 16.27 3.33 -0.62
CA GLY A 78 15.04 2.59 -0.95
C GLY A 78 14.00 2.63 0.16
N ARG A 79 14.41 2.37 1.41
CA ARG A 79 13.53 2.37 2.60
C ARG A 79 12.98 3.74 2.99
N LEU A 80 13.49 4.82 2.36
CA LEU A 80 13.03 6.17 2.67
C LEU A 80 11.56 6.39 2.28
N VAL A 81 11.06 5.66 1.27
CA VAL A 81 9.62 5.70 0.93
C VAL A 81 8.76 5.30 2.12
N ASN A 82 9.09 4.18 2.77
CA ASN A 82 8.35 3.69 3.93
C ASN A 82 8.44 4.66 5.11
N LEU A 83 9.63 5.20 5.38
CA LEU A 83 9.82 6.19 6.45
C LEU A 83 9.00 7.46 6.23
N VAL A 84 8.95 7.96 4.99
CA VAL A 84 8.17 9.16 4.63
C VAL A 84 6.67 8.89 4.76
N CYS A 85 6.21 7.70 4.38
CA CYS A 85 4.81 7.30 4.56
C CYS A 85 4.41 7.20 6.05
N LEU A 86 5.32 6.82 6.96
CA LEU A 86 5.05 6.84 8.40
C LEU A 86 4.74 8.26 8.92
N PHE A 87 5.31 9.32 8.34
CA PHE A 87 4.91 10.70 8.65
C PHE A 87 3.51 11.03 8.16
N ALA A 88 3.14 10.57 6.95
CA ALA A 88 1.79 10.76 6.43
C ALA A 88 0.74 10.16 7.36
N ILE A 89 1.01 8.98 7.90
CA ILE A 89 0.11 8.25 8.81
C ILE A 89 -0.21 9.06 10.07
N VAL A 90 0.77 9.80 10.62
CA VAL A 90 0.52 10.66 11.78
C VAL A 90 -0.51 11.74 11.43
N VAL A 91 -0.39 12.37 10.27
CA VAL A 91 -1.33 13.40 9.82
C VAL A 91 -2.72 12.79 9.57
N VAL A 92 -2.79 11.67 8.84
CA VAL A 92 -4.08 10.97 8.58
C VAL A 92 -4.72 10.49 9.88
N GLY A 93 -3.92 10.05 10.86
CA GLY A 93 -4.40 9.70 12.21
C GLY A 93 -5.03 10.88 12.95
N ILE A 94 -4.46 12.09 12.83
CA ILE A 94 -5.06 13.31 13.39
C ILE A 94 -6.39 13.62 12.68
N LEU A 95 -6.46 13.52 11.35
CA LEU A 95 -7.70 13.72 10.59
C LEU A 95 -8.78 12.71 11.00
N SER A 96 -8.39 11.43 11.18
CA SER A 96 -9.30 10.37 11.66
C SER A 96 -9.84 10.70 13.06
N TYR A 97 -8.97 11.18 13.96
CA TYR A 97 -9.36 11.60 15.31
C TYR A 97 -10.37 12.76 15.27
N GLU A 98 -10.10 13.80 14.50
CA GLU A 98 -11.01 14.94 14.39
C GLU A 98 -12.36 14.53 13.77
N THR A 99 -12.34 13.60 12.82
CA THR A 99 -13.56 13.04 12.22
C THR A 99 -14.43 12.32 13.27
N VAL A 100 -13.83 11.46 14.09
CA VAL A 100 -14.54 10.76 15.18
C VAL A 100 -15.03 11.75 16.23
N ARG A 101 -14.17 12.68 16.63
CA ARG A 101 -14.48 13.70 17.64
C ARG A 101 -15.68 14.55 17.23
N GLU A 102 -15.69 15.05 15.99
CA GLU A 102 -16.78 15.87 15.46
C GLU A 102 -18.08 15.07 15.38
N GLY A 103 -18.00 13.81 14.95
CA GLY A 103 -19.14 12.91 14.96
C GLY A 103 -19.72 12.67 16.36
N ILE A 104 -18.87 12.47 17.38
CA ILE A 104 -19.29 12.31 18.78
C ILE A 104 -19.97 13.59 19.29
N LEU A 105 -19.37 14.77 19.04
CA LEU A 105 -19.95 16.04 19.46
C LEU A 105 -21.35 16.23 18.84
N HIS A 106 -21.51 15.91 17.55
CA HIS A 106 -22.79 16.00 16.87
C HIS A 106 -23.83 15.00 17.40
N VAL A 107 -23.43 13.84 17.91
CA VAL A 107 -24.34 12.87 18.55
C VAL A 107 -24.77 13.35 19.94
N ILE A 108 -23.87 14.00 20.71
CA ILE A 108 -24.15 14.48 22.06
C ILE A 108 -24.98 15.78 22.03
N GLU A 109 -24.64 16.69 21.11
CA GLU A 109 -25.30 17.98 20.92
C GLU A 109 -25.78 18.09 19.47
N PRO A 110 -26.83 17.37 19.09
CA PRO A 110 -27.27 17.32 17.70
C PRO A 110 -27.80 18.70 17.26
N LEU A 111 -27.28 19.18 16.15
CA LEU A 111 -27.83 20.36 15.49
C LEU A 111 -29.21 20.02 14.88
N PRO A 112 -30.11 21.01 14.76
CA PRO A 112 -31.36 20.80 14.04
C PRO A 112 -31.10 20.26 12.64
N GLY A 113 -31.89 19.28 12.22
CA GLY A 113 -31.76 18.71 10.88
C GLY A 113 -31.90 19.81 9.80
N ASP A 114 -31.04 19.72 8.81
CA ASP A 114 -31.06 20.64 7.67
C ASP A 114 -32.25 20.27 6.75
N THR A 115 -33.19 21.18 6.63
CA THR A 115 -34.40 21.00 5.82
C THR A 115 -34.35 21.72 4.47
N GLU A 116 -33.21 22.37 4.16
CA GLU A 116 -33.04 23.09 2.89
C GLU A 116 -32.77 22.11 1.73
N VAL A 117 -33.66 22.07 0.76
CA VAL A 117 -33.53 21.24 -0.44
C VAL A 117 -32.24 21.58 -1.19
N THR A 118 -31.83 22.85 -1.19
CA THR A 118 -30.58 23.29 -1.83
C THR A 118 -29.36 22.62 -1.23
N HIS A 119 -29.27 22.52 0.10
CA HIS A 119 -28.20 21.85 0.82
C HIS A 119 -28.17 20.33 0.55
N LEU A 120 -29.36 19.71 0.55
CA LEU A 120 -29.51 18.31 0.18
C LEU A 120 -28.95 18.03 -1.23
N VAL A 121 -29.36 18.86 -2.20
CA VAL A 121 -28.92 18.70 -3.61
C VAL A 121 -27.39 18.89 -3.74
N ILE A 122 -26.82 19.90 -3.07
CA ILE A 122 -25.39 20.14 -3.07
C ILE A 122 -24.64 18.92 -2.53
N ASN A 123 -25.01 18.47 -1.32
CA ASN A 123 -24.35 17.35 -0.65
C ASN A 123 -24.45 16.07 -1.46
N LEU A 124 -25.63 15.68 -1.92
CA LEU A 124 -25.82 14.48 -2.69
C LEU A 124 -25.12 14.51 -4.06
N THR A 125 -25.10 15.69 -4.72
CA THR A 125 -24.42 15.81 -6.01
C THR A 125 -22.91 15.65 -5.85
N VAL A 126 -22.32 16.32 -4.88
CA VAL A 126 -20.87 16.23 -4.63
C VAL A 126 -20.47 14.81 -4.23
N LEU A 127 -21.23 14.20 -3.31
CA LEU A 127 -20.96 12.81 -2.88
C LEU A 127 -21.20 11.79 -4.01
N ALA A 128 -22.27 11.95 -4.79
CA ALA A 128 -22.54 11.02 -5.90
C ALA A 128 -21.42 11.05 -6.95
N VAL A 129 -20.94 12.24 -7.31
CA VAL A 129 -19.81 12.40 -8.23
C VAL A 129 -18.54 11.76 -7.64
N ALA A 130 -18.24 12.02 -6.35
CA ALA A 130 -17.10 11.45 -5.66
C ALA A 130 -17.18 9.90 -5.63
N VAL A 131 -18.31 9.33 -5.19
CA VAL A 131 -18.51 7.87 -5.12
C VAL A 131 -18.38 7.21 -6.50
N ILE A 132 -18.90 7.83 -7.56
CA ILE A 132 -18.73 7.30 -8.93
C ILE A 132 -17.25 7.22 -9.32
N LEU A 133 -16.48 8.26 -9.00
CA LEU A 133 -15.03 8.29 -9.27
C LEU A 133 -14.30 7.23 -8.42
N GLU A 134 -14.62 7.13 -7.13
CA GLU A 134 -14.05 6.15 -6.22
C GLU A 134 -14.37 4.70 -6.63
N VAL A 135 -15.61 4.41 -7.05
CA VAL A 135 -15.98 3.09 -7.60
C VAL A 135 -15.18 2.76 -8.86
N PHE A 136 -14.90 3.75 -9.71
CA PHE A 136 -14.06 3.53 -10.88
C PHE A 136 -12.61 3.20 -10.52
N VAL A 137 -12.05 3.87 -9.50
CA VAL A 137 -10.70 3.59 -8.99
C VAL A 137 -10.68 2.21 -8.33
N LEU A 138 -11.65 1.90 -7.46
CA LEU A 138 -11.83 0.59 -6.82
C LEU A 138 -11.92 -0.54 -7.86
N TYR A 139 -12.65 -0.31 -8.96
CA TYR A 139 -12.73 -1.29 -10.05
C TYR A 139 -11.37 -1.55 -10.69
N LYS A 140 -10.55 -0.51 -10.91
CA LYS A 140 -9.18 -0.65 -11.43
C LYS A 140 -8.27 -1.41 -10.45
N ALA A 141 -8.31 -1.06 -9.16
CA ALA A 141 -7.55 -1.73 -8.12
C ALA A 141 -7.94 -3.22 -8.03
N GLY A 142 -9.25 -3.52 -8.10
CA GLY A 142 -9.76 -4.89 -8.13
C GLY A 142 -9.33 -5.68 -9.37
N LYS A 143 -9.24 -5.03 -10.54
CA LYS A 143 -8.68 -5.66 -11.75
C LYS A 143 -7.22 -6.03 -11.58
N GLU A 144 -6.42 -5.11 -11.04
CA GLU A 144 -5.01 -5.36 -10.79
C GLU A 144 -4.82 -6.51 -9.81
N LEU A 145 -5.59 -6.52 -8.72
CA LEU A 145 -5.59 -7.57 -7.72
C LEU A 145 -5.92 -8.94 -8.33
N LEU A 146 -6.99 -9.04 -9.11
CA LEU A 146 -7.37 -10.29 -9.77
C LEU A 146 -6.32 -10.74 -10.80
N GLY A 147 -5.69 -9.79 -11.51
CA GLY A 147 -4.60 -10.08 -12.44
C GLY A 147 -3.42 -10.73 -11.74
N GLN A 148 -3.01 -10.21 -10.58
CA GLN A 148 -1.95 -10.79 -9.75
C GLN A 148 -2.34 -12.17 -9.19
N ALA A 149 -3.64 -12.39 -8.91
CA ALA A 149 -4.16 -13.68 -8.45
C ALA A 149 -4.43 -14.69 -9.58
N GLY A 150 -4.18 -14.35 -10.86
CA GLY A 150 -4.46 -15.20 -12.00
C GLY A 150 -5.94 -15.48 -12.23
N GLN A 151 -6.83 -14.55 -11.84
CA GLN A 151 -8.28 -14.71 -11.91
C GLN A 151 -8.91 -13.90 -13.06
N PRO A 152 -10.09 -14.29 -13.56
CA PRO A 152 -10.80 -13.53 -14.60
C PRO A 152 -11.16 -12.10 -14.13
N MET A 153 -10.88 -11.10 -14.97
CA MET A 153 -11.02 -9.66 -14.68
C MET A 153 -12.23 -9.00 -15.34
N GLU A 154 -13.20 -9.78 -15.82
CA GLU A 154 -14.33 -9.27 -16.62
C GLU A 154 -15.57 -8.97 -15.77
N GLY A 155 -16.39 -8.04 -16.24
CA GLY A 155 -17.69 -7.67 -15.66
C GLY A 155 -17.53 -7.10 -14.24
N ILE A 156 -18.39 -7.48 -13.31
CA ILE A 156 -18.44 -7.01 -11.91
C ILE A 156 -17.42 -7.72 -10.99
N ARG A 157 -16.71 -8.74 -11.49
CA ARG A 157 -15.76 -9.55 -10.71
C ARG A 157 -14.69 -8.73 -9.99
N PRO A 158 -14.12 -7.66 -10.56
CA PRO A 158 -13.18 -6.80 -9.85
C PRO A 158 -13.70 -6.21 -8.53
N LEU A 159 -15.01 -5.96 -8.44
CA LEU A 159 -15.62 -5.42 -7.23
C LEU A 159 -16.06 -6.49 -6.22
N THR A 160 -16.23 -7.73 -6.63
CA THR A 160 -16.79 -8.79 -5.77
C THR A 160 -15.83 -9.92 -5.50
N LEU A 161 -15.15 -10.43 -6.54
CA LEU A 161 -14.25 -11.58 -6.44
C LEU A 161 -12.88 -11.17 -5.86
N ALA A 162 -12.47 -9.91 -6.05
CA ALA A 162 -11.21 -9.40 -5.53
C ALA A 162 -11.08 -9.61 -4.01
N TYR A 163 -12.14 -9.41 -3.24
CA TYR A 163 -12.13 -9.64 -1.78
C TYR A 163 -11.73 -11.07 -1.39
N ARG A 164 -12.13 -12.08 -2.19
CA ARG A 164 -11.81 -13.49 -1.90
C ARG A 164 -10.38 -13.87 -2.24
N HIS A 165 -9.70 -13.07 -3.05
CA HIS A 165 -8.36 -13.37 -3.56
C HIS A 165 -7.31 -12.37 -3.06
N MET A 166 -7.65 -11.53 -2.08
CA MET A 166 -6.74 -10.55 -1.50
C MET A 166 -5.44 -11.17 -0.99
N ASP A 167 -5.50 -12.38 -0.44
CA ASP A 167 -4.32 -13.06 0.11
C ASP A 167 -3.27 -13.42 -0.94
N ARG A 168 -3.66 -13.48 -2.21
CA ARG A 168 -2.79 -13.79 -3.35
C ARG A 168 -2.21 -12.55 -4.03
N ALA A 169 -2.62 -11.36 -3.62
CA ALA A 169 -2.15 -10.11 -4.19
C ALA A 169 -0.95 -9.54 -3.41
N LYS A 170 -0.17 -8.72 -4.07
CA LYS A 170 0.92 -7.97 -3.44
C LYS A 170 0.37 -7.07 -2.33
N PRO A 171 1.10 -6.88 -1.20
CA PRO A 171 0.66 -6.06 -0.08
C PRO A 171 0.21 -4.65 -0.48
N ALA A 172 0.99 -3.96 -1.31
CA ALA A 172 0.65 -2.61 -1.78
C ALA A 172 -0.67 -2.56 -2.56
N THR A 173 -0.92 -3.52 -3.48
CA THR A 173 -2.18 -3.59 -4.24
C THR A 173 -3.38 -3.89 -3.33
N LYS A 174 -3.18 -4.77 -2.34
CA LYS A 174 -4.18 -5.07 -1.31
C LYS A 174 -4.56 -3.83 -0.51
N LEU A 175 -3.56 -3.04 -0.12
CA LEU A 175 -3.77 -1.82 0.66
C LEU A 175 -4.58 -0.78 -0.12
N VAL A 176 -4.20 -0.50 -1.37
CA VAL A 176 -4.94 0.42 -2.25
C VAL A 176 -6.39 -0.03 -2.43
N PHE A 177 -6.61 -1.33 -2.67
CA PHE A 177 -7.96 -1.87 -2.81
C PHE A 177 -8.80 -1.71 -1.52
N LEU A 178 -8.19 -1.82 -0.33
CA LEU A 178 -8.85 -1.57 0.95
C LEU A 178 -9.15 -0.08 1.16
N GLU A 179 -8.22 0.83 0.83
CA GLU A 179 -8.44 2.28 0.90
C GLU A 179 -9.64 2.69 0.04
N ASP A 180 -9.64 2.29 -1.23
CA ASP A 180 -10.74 2.59 -2.16
C ASP A 180 -12.09 1.97 -1.71
N THR A 181 -12.04 0.80 -1.08
CA THR A 181 -13.25 0.17 -0.48
C THR A 181 -13.82 1.03 0.64
N VAL A 182 -12.96 1.53 1.53
CA VAL A 182 -13.38 2.39 2.65
C VAL A 182 -13.94 3.71 2.11
N ALA A 183 -13.33 4.29 1.07
CA ALA A 183 -13.82 5.49 0.41
C ALA A 183 -15.25 5.33 -0.12
N VAL A 184 -15.50 4.25 -0.87
CA VAL A 184 -16.84 3.97 -1.42
C VAL A 184 -17.86 3.72 -0.31
N ILE A 185 -17.53 2.94 0.71
CA ILE A 185 -18.44 2.65 1.84
C ILE A 185 -18.73 3.94 2.62
N GLY A 186 -17.70 4.76 2.88
CA GLY A 186 -17.84 6.03 3.58
C GLY A 186 -18.77 6.98 2.85
N GLY A 187 -18.55 7.19 1.54
CA GLY A 187 -19.41 8.03 0.72
C GLY A 187 -20.87 7.57 0.69
N LEU A 188 -21.11 6.26 0.59
CA LEU A 188 -22.47 5.70 0.66
C LEU A 188 -23.10 5.90 2.04
N LEU A 189 -22.34 5.71 3.13
CA LEU A 189 -22.82 5.95 4.49
C LEU A 189 -23.20 7.42 4.69
N ALA A 190 -22.37 8.35 4.21
CA ALA A 190 -22.63 9.79 4.27
C ALA A 190 -23.92 10.13 3.49
N MET A 191 -24.09 9.61 2.27
CA MET A 191 -25.31 9.84 1.48
C MET A 191 -26.56 9.34 2.18
N ILE A 192 -26.52 8.13 2.76
CA ILE A 192 -27.64 7.55 3.51
C ILE A 192 -27.95 8.41 4.75
N ALA A 193 -26.93 8.82 5.50
CA ALA A 193 -27.12 9.63 6.71
C ALA A 193 -27.76 10.99 6.40
N ILE A 194 -27.31 11.67 5.33
CA ILE A 194 -27.86 12.93 4.87
C ILE A 194 -29.32 12.77 4.42
N LEU A 195 -29.66 11.71 3.69
CA LEU A 195 -31.02 11.42 3.29
C LEU A 195 -31.93 11.18 4.51
N ILE A 196 -31.46 10.38 5.48
CA ILE A 196 -32.23 10.13 6.71
C ILE A 196 -32.41 11.44 7.48
N GLY A 197 -31.36 12.25 7.65
CA GLY A 197 -31.41 13.54 8.34
C GLY A 197 -32.37 14.53 7.72
N PHE A 198 -32.51 14.54 6.39
CA PHE A 198 -33.44 15.40 5.66
C PHE A 198 -34.91 14.98 5.82
N PHE A 199 -35.19 13.67 5.76
CA PHE A 199 -36.57 13.16 5.83
C PHE A 199 -37.07 12.89 7.26
N THR A 200 -36.19 12.95 8.25
CA THR A 200 -36.53 12.65 9.66
C THR A 200 -35.90 13.71 10.57
N PRO A 201 -36.53 14.03 11.72
CA PRO A 201 -35.93 14.95 12.70
C PRO A 201 -34.71 14.33 13.42
N ILE A 202 -34.17 13.20 12.96
CA ILE A 202 -33.08 12.44 13.61
C ILE A 202 -31.75 12.94 13.02
N ALA A 203 -31.25 14.05 13.52
CA ALA A 203 -29.95 14.61 13.14
C ALA A 203 -28.74 13.75 13.56
N ILE A 204 -28.93 12.83 14.53
CA ILE A 204 -27.88 11.95 15.07
C ILE A 204 -27.24 11.04 13.99
N GLY A 205 -27.99 10.71 12.91
CA GLY A 205 -27.50 9.83 11.85
C GLY A 205 -26.22 10.30 11.17
N GLU A 206 -26.06 11.60 10.97
CA GLU A 206 -24.86 12.20 10.36
C GLU A 206 -23.65 12.08 11.27
N GLY A 207 -23.83 12.29 12.59
CA GLY A 207 -22.78 12.08 13.59
C GLY A 207 -22.35 10.62 13.66
N ILE A 208 -23.31 9.67 13.61
CA ILE A 208 -22.98 8.23 13.58
C ILE A 208 -22.19 7.88 12.32
N ALA A 209 -22.59 8.39 11.16
CA ALA A 209 -21.85 8.17 9.90
C ALA A 209 -20.42 8.72 10.00
N SER A 210 -20.24 9.93 10.55
CA SER A 210 -18.93 10.52 10.77
C SER A 210 -18.05 9.66 11.69
N ILE A 211 -18.59 9.14 12.80
CA ILE A 211 -17.86 8.23 13.70
C ILE A 211 -17.42 6.98 12.94
N LEU A 212 -18.31 6.36 12.18
CA LEU A 212 -18.00 5.14 11.43
C LEU A 212 -16.94 5.39 10.36
N ILE A 213 -17.03 6.50 9.62
CA ILE A 213 -16.01 6.89 8.63
C ILE A 213 -14.66 7.09 9.31
N GLY A 214 -14.61 7.85 10.42
CA GLY A 214 -13.38 8.07 11.16
C GLY A 214 -12.77 6.79 11.73
N LEU A 215 -13.58 5.83 12.21
CA LEU A 215 -13.10 4.52 12.65
C LEU A 215 -12.56 3.68 11.48
N MET A 216 -13.19 3.72 10.32
CA MET A 216 -12.67 3.08 9.11
C MET A 216 -11.34 3.70 8.68
N MET A 217 -11.20 5.03 8.76
CA MET A 217 -9.93 5.72 8.52
C MET A 217 -8.84 5.26 9.51
N PHE A 218 -9.13 5.10 10.81
CA PHE A 218 -8.19 4.53 11.78
C PHE A 218 -7.76 3.11 11.43
N TYR A 219 -8.68 2.29 10.94
CA TYR A 219 -8.34 0.95 10.47
C TYR A 219 -7.34 0.98 9.32
N ILE A 220 -7.52 1.88 8.35
CA ILE A 220 -6.58 2.07 7.23
C ILE A 220 -5.23 2.61 7.74
N VAL A 221 -5.23 3.61 8.62
CA VAL A 221 -4.02 4.14 9.30
C VAL A 221 -3.22 3.00 9.93
N TYR A 222 -3.87 2.11 10.67
CA TYR A 222 -3.23 0.94 11.27
C TYR A 222 -2.60 0.01 10.21
N LYS A 223 -3.32 -0.27 9.12
CA LYS A 223 -2.82 -1.14 8.03
C LYS A 223 -1.61 -0.53 7.34
N ILE A 224 -1.69 0.76 6.97
CA ILE A 224 -0.59 1.49 6.32
C ILE A 224 0.62 1.55 7.27
N PHE A 225 0.40 1.77 8.58
CA PHE A 225 1.47 1.79 9.56
C PHE A 225 2.21 0.45 9.60
N MET A 226 1.48 -0.67 9.71
CA MET A 226 2.10 -2.00 9.79
C MET A 226 2.90 -2.34 8.54
N GLU A 227 2.38 -2.02 7.34
CA GLU A 227 3.04 -2.25 6.06
C GLU A 227 4.33 -1.42 5.95
N ASN A 228 4.26 -0.12 6.25
CA ASN A 228 5.44 0.74 6.15
C ASN A 228 6.47 0.45 7.26
N ALA A 229 6.03 0.08 8.46
CA ALA A 229 6.93 -0.33 9.53
C ALA A 229 7.68 -1.62 9.16
N ALA A 230 7.00 -2.61 8.58
CA ALA A 230 7.62 -3.82 8.06
C ALA A 230 8.65 -3.48 6.94
N GLY A 231 8.29 -2.59 6.02
CA GLY A 231 9.18 -2.13 4.95
C GLY A 231 10.43 -1.38 5.47
N VAL A 232 10.33 -0.62 6.58
CA VAL A 232 11.49 0.02 7.22
C VAL A 232 12.41 -1.04 7.85
N LEU A 233 11.84 -2.09 8.45
CA LEU A 233 12.61 -3.17 9.08
C LEU A 233 13.27 -4.10 8.04
N GLY A 234 12.77 -4.14 6.81
CA GLY A 234 13.24 -5.03 5.76
C GLY A 234 12.47 -6.36 5.79
N GLU A 235 11.29 -6.37 5.21
CA GLU A 235 10.44 -7.55 5.13
C GLU A 235 10.96 -8.53 4.07
N HIS A 236 10.89 -9.83 4.36
CA HIS A 236 11.17 -10.89 3.40
C HIS A 236 10.09 -10.97 2.32
N ASP A 237 10.48 -11.19 1.04
CA ASP A 237 9.54 -11.40 -0.06
C ASP A 237 9.34 -12.89 -0.39
N PRO A 238 8.29 -13.54 0.13
CA PRO A 238 8.05 -14.95 -0.13
C PRO A 238 7.62 -15.24 -1.58
N HIS A 239 7.13 -14.24 -2.33
CA HIS A 239 6.69 -14.43 -3.72
C HIS A 239 7.88 -14.62 -4.66
N MET A 240 9.01 -13.98 -4.37
CA MET A 240 10.22 -14.10 -5.17
C MET A 240 11.06 -15.33 -4.78
N GLU A 241 10.84 -15.92 -3.61
CA GLU A 241 11.63 -17.05 -3.09
C GLU A 241 11.64 -18.26 -4.05
N GLY A 242 10.48 -18.64 -4.56
CA GLY A 242 10.36 -19.75 -5.52
C GLY A 242 11.05 -19.48 -6.86
N GLN A 243 10.99 -18.25 -7.35
CA GLN A 243 11.63 -17.87 -8.61
C GLN A 243 13.15 -17.81 -8.47
N ILE A 244 13.66 -17.16 -7.44
CA ILE A 244 15.09 -17.00 -7.20
C ILE A 244 15.74 -18.35 -6.87
N SER A 245 15.12 -19.17 -6.01
CA SER A 245 15.63 -20.51 -5.70
C SER A 245 15.70 -21.41 -6.94
N SER A 246 14.69 -21.32 -7.82
CA SER A 246 14.70 -22.07 -9.08
C SER A 246 15.84 -21.63 -10.00
N ILE A 247 16.15 -20.35 -10.08
CA ILE A 247 17.27 -19.83 -10.88
C ILE A 247 18.59 -20.40 -10.35
N ILE A 248 18.80 -20.36 -9.03
CA ILE A 248 20.03 -20.83 -8.41
C ILE A 248 20.17 -22.35 -8.60
N LEU A 249 19.11 -23.13 -8.30
CA LEU A 249 19.13 -24.59 -8.42
C LEU A 249 19.20 -25.12 -9.85
N ASN A 250 18.82 -24.33 -10.85
CA ASN A 250 18.96 -24.72 -12.27
C ASN A 250 20.42 -24.71 -12.76
N HIS A 251 21.34 -24.14 -12.01
CA HIS A 251 22.74 -24.18 -12.36
C HIS A 251 23.30 -25.61 -12.08
N PRO A 252 23.95 -26.27 -13.08
CA PRO A 252 24.31 -27.70 -13.00
C PRO A 252 25.31 -28.04 -11.90
N GLU A 253 26.08 -27.09 -11.43
CA GLU A 253 27.12 -27.28 -10.40
C GLU A 253 26.63 -26.91 -8.98
N ILE A 254 25.39 -26.41 -8.83
CA ILE A 254 24.74 -26.17 -7.53
C ILE A 254 24.06 -27.45 -7.10
N THR A 255 24.39 -27.93 -5.91
CA THR A 255 23.81 -29.13 -5.33
C THR A 255 22.59 -28.85 -4.47
N ASP A 256 22.65 -27.76 -3.68
CA ASP A 256 21.55 -27.34 -2.80
C ASP A 256 21.65 -25.85 -2.44
N ILE A 257 20.61 -25.30 -1.82
CA ILE A 257 20.58 -23.96 -1.21
C ILE A 257 20.47 -24.12 0.31
N ARG A 258 21.50 -23.71 1.02
CA ARG A 258 21.52 -23.78 2.49
C ARG A 258 20.72 -22.66 3.14
N ASN A 259 20.77 -21.45 2.57
CA ASN A 259 20.03 -20.29 3.04
C ASN A 259 19.66 -19.39 1.86
N LEU A 260 18.46 -18.83 1.91
CA LEU A 260 18.00 -17.82 0.96
C LEU A 260 17.18 -16.78 1.73
N ILE A 261 17.58 -15.52 1.63
CA ILE A 261 16.88 -14.38 2.19
C ILE A 261 16.67 -13.39 1.05
N ILE A 262 15.43 -13.01 0.82
CA ILE A 262 15.06 -11.98 -0.15
C ILE A 262 14.40 -10.87 0.63
N MET A 263 15.08 -9.76 0.75
CA MET A 263 14.65 -8.62 1.56
C MET A 263 14.21 -7.47 0.67
N LYS A 264 13.03 -6.92 0.97
CA LYS A 264 12.52 -5.70 0.33
C LYS A 264 13.23 -4.46 0.86
N GLU A 265 13.60 -3.58 -0.04
CA GLU A 265 14.10 -2.25 0.27
C GLU A 265 13.39 -1.20 -0.61
N GLY A 266 12.21 -0.77 -0.18
CA GLY A 266 11.30 0.00 -1.02
C GLY A 266 10.79 -0.83 -2.20
N ASP A 267 11.09 -0.37 -3.43
CA ASP A 267 10.74 -1.10 -4.66
C ASP A 267 11.79 -2.13 -5.06
N ASP A 268 12.97 -2.11 -4.42
CA ASP A 268 14.11 -2.93 -4.78
C ASP A 268 14.22 -4.18 -3.88
N LEU A 269 14.90 -5.21 -4.38
CA LEU A 269 15.13 -6.49 -3.69
C LEU A 269 16.62 -6.71 -3.48
N HIS A 270 16.99 -7.07 -2.25
CA HIS A 270 18.31 -7.57 -1.88
C HIS A 270 18.25 -9.07 -1.68
N ILE A 271 19.13 -9.80 -2.32
CA ILE A 271 19.22 -11.25 -2.28
C ILE A 271 20.48 -11.64 -1.53
N GLU A 272 20.32 -12.38 -0.44
CA GLU A 272 21.39 -13.08 0.24
C GLU A 272 21.16 -14.59 0.11
N ALA A 273 22.06 -15.30 -0.54
CA ALA A 273 21.96 -16.74 -0.72
C ALA A 273 23.28 -17.44 -0.37
N VAL A 274 23.17 -18.58 0.29
CA VAL A 274 24.26 -19.52 0.52
C VAL A 274 23.92 -20.80 -0.24
N ALA A 275 24.63 -21.06 -1.33
CA ALA A 275 24.45 -22.24 -2.16
C ALA A 275 25.57 -23.27 -1.92
N GLU A 276 25.25 -24.52 -2.11
CA GLU A 276 26.20 -25.62 -1.93
C GLU A 276 26.81 -26.07 -3.25
N LEU A 277 28.13 -26.25 -3.23
CA LEU A 277 28.93 -26.72 -4.34
C LEU A 277 29.67 -28.01 -4.00
N ASN A 278 29.99 -28.80 -5.03
CA ASN A 278 30.85 -29.95 -4.85
C ASN A 278 32.25 -29.50 -4.33
N LYS A 279 32.78 -30.24 -3.34
CA LYS A 279 34.06 -29.99 -2.69
C LYS A 279 35.28 -29.97 -3.64
N ASP A 280 35.17 -30.59 -4.81
CA ASP A 280 36.27 -30.75 -5.76
C ASP A 280 36.41 -29.51 -6.72
N LEU A 281 35.51 -28.50 -6.58
CA LEU A 281 35.56 -27.30 -7.38
C LEU A 281 36.65 -26.34 -6.90
N THR A 282 37.37 -25.72 -7.87
CA THR A 282 38.35 -24.69 -7.57
C THR A 282 37.65 -23.36 -7.23
N ILE A 283 38.37 -22.50 -6.48
CA ILE A 283 37.89 -21.13 -6.17
C ILE A 283 37.62 -20.35 -7.46
N GLU A 284 38.47 -20.55 -8.48
CA GLU A 284 38.33 -19.91 -9.79
C GLU A 284 36.98 -20.31 -10.44
N ARG A 285 36.68 -21.61 -10.47
CA ARG A 285 35.38 -22.09 -11.02
C ARG A 285 34.20 -21.60 -10.20
N SER A 286 34.28 -21.64 -8.87
CA SER A 286 33.25 -21.08 -7.98
C SER A 286 32.98 -19.60 -8.26
N SER A 287 34.04 -18.81 -8.51
CA SER A 287 33.90 -17.39 -8.87
C SER A 287 33.20 -17.19 -10.23
N GLN A 288 33.47 -18.05 -11.22
CA GLN A 288 32.77 -18.04 -12.50
C GLN A 288 31.28 -18.36 -12.34
N ILE A 289 30.96 -19.42 -11.59
CA ILE A 289 29.56 -19.81 -11.27
C ILE A 289 28.82 -18.65 -10.61
N ARG A 290 29.47 -17.96 -9.67
CA ARG A 290 28.90 -16.77 -9.04
C ARG A 290 28.50 -15.74 -10.08
N GLY A 291 29.42 -15.36 -10.96
CA GLY A 291 29.14 -14.37 -12.00
C GLY A 291 28.03 -14.78 -12.97
N GLU A 292 27.98 -16.07 -13.35
CA GLU A 292 26.93 -16.61 -14.21
C GLU A 292 25.53 -16.50 -13.55
N ILE A 293 25.42 -16.82 -12.27
CA ILE A 293 24.14 -16.76 -11.53
C ILE A 293 23.76 -15.29 -11.23
N GLU A 294 24.70 -14.47 -10.74
CA GLU A 294 24.47 -13.05 -10.46
C GLU A 294 23.98 -12.31 -11.70
N GLU A 295 24.56 -12.57 -12.89
CA GLU A 295 24.12 -11.96 -14.14
C GLU A 295 22.64 -12.29 -14.46
N ILE A 296 22.18 -13.51 -14.17
CA ILE A 296 20.78 -13.91 -14.37
C ILE A 296 19.88 -13.26 -13.31
N LEU A 297 20.32 -13.20 -12.05
CA LEU A 297 19.56 -12.61 -10.96
C LEU A 297 19.39 -11.09 -11.14
N TYR A 298 20.41 -10.37 -11.55
CA TYR A 298 20.31 -8.93 -11.85
C TYR A 298 19.38 -8.59 -13.01
N LYS A 299 19.06 -9.56 -13.89
CA LYS A 299 18.06 -9.39 -14.95
C LYS A 299 16.61 -9.54 -14.47
N GLN A 300 16.43 -10.04 -13.24
CA GLN A 300 15.08 -10.13 -12.66
C GLN A 300 14.58 -8.74 -12.25
N SER A 301 13.28 -8.53 -12.32
CA SER A 301 12.67 -7.26 -11.96
C SER A 301 12.93 -6.91 -10.50
N HIS A 302 13.30 -5.67 -10.26
CA HIS A 302 13.53 -5.11 -8.92
C HIS A 302 14.75 -5.65 -8.16
N VAL A 303 15.54 -6.55 -8.70
CA VAL A 303 16.78 -7.00 -8.04
C VAL A 303 17.85 -5.91 -8.17
N SER A 304 18.28 -5.36 -7.03
CA SER A 304 19.27 -4.27 -6.96
C SER A 304 20.60 -4.72 -6.38
N ASP A 305 20.61 -5.74 -5.55
CA ASP A 305 21.81 -6.27 -4.93
C ASP A 305 21.72 -7.78 -4.72
N VAL A 306 22.82 -8.49 -4.97
CA VAL A 306 22.91 -9.94 -4.85
C VAL A 306 24.20 -10.28 -4.13
N ASN A 307 24.10 -10.94 -3.00
CA ASN A 307 25.21 -11.56 -2.30
C ASN A 307 25.07 -13.08 -2.36
N LEU A 308 25.85 -13.73 -3.24
CA LEU A 308 25.84 -15.18 -3.39
C LEU A 308 27.12 -15.73 -2.78
N GLU A 309 26.96 -16.45 -1.66
CA GLU A 309 28.03 -17.18 -0.98
C GLU A 309 27.98 -18.65 -1.33
N PHE A 310 29.13 -19.31 -1.29
CA PHE A 310 29.22 -20.74 -1.51
C PHE A 310 29.76 -21.48 -0.30
N THR A 311 29.22 -22.66 -0.07
CA THR A 311 29.72 -23.60 0.91
C THR A 311 29.84 -25.00 0.27
N VAL A 312 30.52 -25.89 0.94
CA VAL A 312 30.67 -27.28 0.47
C VAL A 312 29.40 -28.06 0.78
N ASP A 313 28.96 -28.89 -0.18
CA ASP A 313 27.83 -29.81 -0.03
C ASP A 313 28.09 -30.77 1.16
N ASP A 314 27.17 -30.78 2.11
CA ASP A 314 27.20 -31.59 3.32
C ASP A 314 26.45 -32.96 3.14
N GLY A 315 25.87 -33.16 1.97
CA GLY A 315 25.09 -34.36 1.62
C GLY A 315 23.68 -34.38 2.20
N HIS A 316 23.24 -33.30 2.85
CA HIS A 316 21.88 -33.15 3.37
C HIS A 316 21.12 -32.12 2.55
N ARG A 317 19.93 -32.44 2.05
CA ARG A 317 19.11 -31.54 1.26
C ARG A 317 18.36 -30.57 2.19
N ALA A 318 18.76 -29.30 2.15
CA ALA A 318 18.14 -28.25 2.94
C ALA A 318 17.00 -27.52 2.20
N TRP A 319 16.97 -27.60 0.86
CA TRP A 319 15.96 -26.95 0.05
C TRP A 319 15.10 -27.94 -0.76
N PRO A 320 13.76 -27.74 -0.93
CA PRO A 320 12.96 -26.66 -0.35
C PRO A 320 12.75 -26.85 1.17
N LYS A 321 12.76 -25.74 1.90
CA LYS A 321 12.43 -25.78 3.33
C LYS A 321 11.04 -26.33 3.53
N THR A 322 10.90 -27.27 4.47
CA THR A 322 9.57 -27.72 4.88
C THR A 322 8.84 -26.59 5.61
N GLN A 323 7.49 -26.56 5.52
CA GLN A 323 6.66 -25.54 6.18
C GLN A 323 7.01 -25.36 7.67
N ASN A 324 7.42 -26.44 8.34
CA ASN A 324 7.86 -26.43 9.75
C ASN A 324 9.22 -25.76 10.00
N GLU A 325 10.01 -25.51 8.96
CA GLU A 325 11.33 -24.87 9.06
C GLU A 325 11.24 -23.36 8.75
N ILE A 326 10.23 -22.96 7.98
CA ILE A 326 9.94 -21.55 7.68
C ILE A 326 9.47 -20.82 8.94
N ASP A 327 8.71 -21.51 9.81
CA ASP A 327 8.11 -20.92 11.02
C ASP A 327 9.02 -20.93 12.26
N LYS A 328 10.23 -21.49 12.16
CA LYS A 328 11.18 -21.49 13.30
C LYS A 328 11.90 -20.15 13.39
N PRO A 329 11.82 -19.45 14.54
CA PRO A 329 12.62 -18.25 14.76
C PRO A 329 14.11 -18.59 14.62
N LYS A 330 14.81 -17.90 13.72
CA LYS A 330 16.28 -18.02 13.60
C LYS A 330 16.89 -17.58 14.94
N ARG A 331 17.68 -18.48 15.57
CA ARG A 331 18.44 -18.20 16.79
C ARG A 331 19.68 -17.39 16.45
#